data_322c1bd6cbc796cba0932ac9acd92802
#
_entry.id   322c1bd6cbc796cba0932ac9acd92802
#
_cell.length_a   1.000
_cell.length_b   1.000
_cell.length_c   1.000
_cell.angle_alpha   90.00
_cell.angle_beta   90.00
_cell.angle_gamma   90.00
#
_symmetry.space_group_name_H-M   'P 1'
#
loop_
_entity.id
_entity.type
_entity.pdbx_description
1 polymer ?
#
loop_
_entity_poly.entity_id
_entity_poly.type
_entity_poly.pdbx_seq_one_letter_code
_entity_poly.pdbx_strand_id
1 'polypeptide(L)'
;LGKKNVINNFCTSTQSNEAFCSSCHIGYGWKDKSFDFTSEENVDCLVCHDTTGDYRKLPGLAGHPAYQQMEFPAKSGKLVPAVDLRKVAQEVGATNRGNCGACHFLGGGGDAVKHGDLDSSLKNPKRYLDVHMDANGLNFSCATCHATKGHNIPGSRYTPVGKDAGARQMRGKVDDGNPTTCQSCHDQKPHKDDSILNAKLNQHTDKIACQTCHIPQFARGGRPTKMVWDWSTAGKLKDGKPYKVLDSSGHESYASIKGSFVYESDVVPEYQWINGKVKYTLLGDPVNASGVTEINHYHGSAGDGESRIWPVKVFRGKQPYDLETRSLLVPHTAVAYGEKDDTAFWLNFKWEAALQAGAEASGQPFGGKFDFVSTTMTWPITHMVAPKEDALTCTQCHSKSGRLQG
;
A
#
# COMPACT_ATOMS: atom_id res chain seq x y z
N LEU A 1 15.81 -4.41 4.47
CA LEU A 1 14.48 -4.85 4.94
C LEU A 1 13.52 -4.80 3.75
N GLY A 2 13.35 -5.79 3.03
CA GLY A 2 12.40 -5.84 1.93
C GLY A 2 11.19 -6.67 2.30
N LYS A 3 10.38 -6.97 1.31
CA LYS A 3 9.20 -7.83 1.43
C LYS A 3 9.51 -9.24 1.97
N LYS A 4 10.77 -9.63 2.04
CA LYS A 4 11.19 -10.94 2.57
C LYS A 4 11.10 -11.08 4.09
N ASN A 5 11.15 -9.98 4.84
CA ASN A 5 11.24 -10.03 6.31
C ASN A 5 10.10 -9.30 7.01
N VAL A 6 9.24 -8.62 6.27
CA VAL A 6 8.14 -7.83 6.81
C VAL A 6 6.81 -8.43 6.38
N ILE A 7 5.99 -8.75 7.35
CA ILE A 7 4.60 -9.17 7.15
C ILE A 7 3.73 -7.92 6.92
N ASN A 8 2.58 -8.11 6.30
CA ASN A 8 1.55 -7.07 6.17
C ASN A 8 0.18 -7.71 6.43
N ASN A 9 -0.81 -6.91 6.82
CA ASN A 9 -2.12 -7.42 7.18
C ASN A 9 -3.19 -7.26 6.10
N PHE A 10 -2.88 -6.76 4.93
CA PHE A 10 -3.80 -6.69 3.78
C PHE A 10 -3.42 -7.66 2.65
N CYS A 11 -2.52 -8.58 2.91
CA CYS A 11 -2.13 -9.64 1.99
C CYS A 11 -1.48 -10.77 2.79
N THR A 12 -1.31 -11.91 2.15
CA THR A 12 -0.72 -13.10 2.80
C THR A 12 0.78 -13.05 2.94
N SER A 13 1.49 -12.24 2.28
CA SER A 13 2.93 -12.13 2.11
C SER A 13 3.38 -12.55 0.71
N THR A 14 4.53 -12.04 0.31
CA THR A 14 5.12 -12.39 -0.99
C THR A 14 5.81 -13.73 -0.93
N GLN A 15 6.48 -14.06 0.18
CA GLN A 15 7.10 -15.35 0.38
C GLN A 15 6.09 -16.46 0.22
N SER A 16 6.48 -17.57 -0.38
CA SER A 16 5.64 -18.69 -0.79
C SER A 16 4.56 -18.37 -1.85
N ASN A 17 4.48 -17.10 -2.31
CA ASN A 17 3.49 -16.65 -3.29
C ASN A 17 4.13 -15.76 -4.36
N GLU A 18 5.43 -15.86 -4.56
CA GLU A 18 6.23 -14.94 -5.37
C GLU A 18 5.70 -14.84 -6.79
N ALA A 19 5.50 -15.96 -7.46
CA ALA A 19 5.04 -15.98 -8.84
C ALA A 19 3.72 -15.25 -9.05
N PHE A 20 2.81 -15.30 -8.06
CA PHE A 20 1.53 -14.59 -8.10
C PHE A 20 1.69 -13.10 -7.74
N CYS A 21 2.48 -12.82 -6.71
CA CYS A 21 2.57 -11.46 -6.12
C CYS A 21 3.56 -10.55 -6.85
N SER A 22 4.46 -11.08 -7.67
CA SER A 22 5.55 -10.33 -8.31
C SER A 22 5.12 -9.47 -9.51
N SER A 23 3.86 -9.50 -9.91
CA SER A 23 3.32 -8.62 -10.98
C SER A 23 3.56 -7.12 -10.71
N CYS A 24 3.64 -6.71 -9.44
CA CYS A 24 3.98 -5.34 -9.04
C CYS A 24 5.49 -5.12 -8.81
N HIS A 25 6.35 -6.08 -9.16
CA HIS A 25 7.80 -5.93 -9.13
C HIS A 25 8.31 -5.40 -10.47
N ILE A 26 9.32 -4.52 -10.44
CA ILE A 26 9.92 -3.92 -11.64
C ILE A 26 10.89 -4.85 -12.37
N GLY A 27 10.78 -6.16 -12.18
CA GLY A 27 11.64 -7.17 -12.78
C GLY A 27 10.84 -8.35 -13.32
N TYR A 28 11.55 -9.23 -14.01
CA TYR A 28 11.04 -10.47 -14.59
C TYR A 28 11.53 -11.70 -13.82
N GLY A 29 10.73 -12.77 -13.80
CA GLY A 29 11.17 -14.10 -13.38
C GLY A 29 11.23 -14.30 -11.87
N TRP A 30 10.68 -13.40 -11.07
CA TRP A 30 10.63 -13.61 -9.61
C TRP A 30 9.49 -14.58 -9.25
N LYS A 31 9.79 -15.87 -9.34
CA LYS A 31 8.85 -16.97 -9.05
C LYS A 31 9.09 -17.64 -7.68
N ASP A 32 10.30 -17.51 -7.13
CA ASP A 32 10.70 -18.11 -5.86
C ASP A 32 11.91 -17.42 -5.24
N LYS A 33 12.45 -17.98 -4.18
CA LYS A 33 13.60 -17.43 -3.42
C LYS A 33 14.93 -17.41 -4.18
N SER A 34 15.02 -18.07 -5.34
CA SER A 34 16.25 -18.12 -6.15
C SER A 34 16.45 -16.84 -6.99
N PHE A 35 15.45 -15.95 -7.03
CA PHE A 35 15.52 -14.73 -7.82
C PHE A 35 16.69 -13.84 -7.40
N ASP A 36 17.53 -13.49 -8.38
CA ASP A 36 18.66 -12.58 -8.18
C ASP A 36 18.21 -11.11 -8.29
N PHE A 37 18.14 -10.43 -7.16
CA PHE A 37 17.80 -9.01 -7.06
C PHE A 37 18.97 -8.08 -7.46
N THR A 38 20.15 -8.61 -7.74
CA THR A 38 21.33 -7.82 -8.12
C THR A 38 21.53 -7.78 -9.63
N SER A 39 20.89 -8.66 -10.37
CA SER A 39 20.96 -8.70 -11.83
C SER A 39 20.17 -7.57 -12.47
N GLU A 40 20.86 -6.70 -13.20
CA GLU A 40 20.25 -5.60 -13.96
C GLU A 40 19.44 -6.11 -15.18
N GLU A 41 19.78 -7.29 -15.70
CA GLU A 41 19.09 -7.93 -16.82
C GLU A 41 17.62 -8.28 -16.47
N ASN A 42 17.33 -8.44 -15.19
CA ASN A 42 15.98 -8.72 -14.69
C ASN A 42 15.10 -7.46 -14.60
N VAL A 43 15.64 -6.26 -14.87
CA VAL A 43 14.89 -5.01 -14.76
C VAL A 43 14.00 -4.80 -15.98
N ASP A 44 12.72 -4.53 -15.73
CA ASP A 44 11.71 -4.24 -16.74
C ASP A 44 11.54 -2.74 -16.95
N CYS A 45 12.24 -2.20 -17.93
CA CYS A 45 12.18 -0.78 -18.27
C CYS A 45 10.78 -0.36 -18.77
N LEU A 46 10.09 -1.27 -19.47
CA LEU A 46 8.81 -0.97 -20.15
C LEU A 46 7.69 -0.72 -19.15
N VAL A 47 7.71 -1.31 -17.97
CA VAL A 47 6.68 -1.07 -16.95
C VAL A 47 6.58 0.41 -16.52
N CYS A 48 7.69 1.14 -16.61
CA CYS A 48 7.76 2.56 -16.29
C CYS A 48 7.75 3.47 -17.54
N HIS A 49 8.23 2.98 -18.66
CA HIS A 49 8.45 3.81 -19.86
C HIS A 49 7.45 3.56 -20.99
N ASP A 50 6.52 2.63 -20.87
CA ASP A 50 5.44 2.44 -21.85
C ASP A 50 4.54 3.68 -21.95
N THR A 51 4.34 4.19 -23.16
CA THR A 51 3.39 5.28 -23.43
C THR A 51 2.15 4.83 -24.18
N THR A 52 2.11 3.57 -24.62
CA THR A 52 0.95 3.01 -25.31
C THR A 52 -0.23 2.74 -24.37
N GLY A 53 0.05 2.46 -23.09
CA GLY A 53 -0.93 1.98 -22.11
C GLY A 53 -1.30 0.50 -22.27
N ASP A 54 -0.67 -0.21 -23.21
CA ASP A 54 -0.92 -1.62 -23.48
C ASP A 54 -0.07 -2.56 -22.63
N TYR A 55 1.05 -2.06 -22.07
CA TYR A 55 1.93 -2.87 -21.25
C TYR A 55 1.32 -3.19 -19.89
N ARG A 56 1.24 -4.47 -19.58
CA ARG A 56 0.70 -4.94 -18.30
C ARG A 56 1.30 -6.27 -17.88
N LYS A 57 1.44 -6.42 -16.58
CA LYS A 57 1.83 -7.66 -15.91
C LYS A 57 0.62 -8.25 -15.19
N LEU A 58 0.36 -9.52 -15.40
CA LEU A 58 -0.75 -10.21 -14.73
C LEU A 58 -0.22 -11.01 -13.53
N PRO A 59 -1.01 -11.12 -12.44
CA PRO A 59 -0.67 -12.02 -11.33
C PRO A 59 -0.48 -13.47 -11.81
N GLY A 60 0.52 -14.14 -11.24
CA GLY A 60 0.83 -15.53 -11.58
C GLY A 60 1.86 -15.72 -12.70
N LEU A 61 2.30 -14.65 -13.36
CA LEU A 61 3.30 -14.73 -14.42
C LEU A 61 4.72 -14.36 -13.95
N ALA A 62 4.99 -14.44 -12.68
CA ALA A 62 6.31 -14.14 -12.09
C ALA A 62 6.91 -12.79 -12.56
N GLY A 63 6.07 -11.77 -12.78
CA GLY A 63 6.49 -10.46 -13.26
C GLY A 63 6.65 -10.32 -14.77
N HIS A 64 6.39 -11.37 -15.55
CA HIS A 64 6.36 -11.28 -17.00
C HIS A 64 5.04 -10.68 -17.53
N PRO A 65 5.06 -9.99 -18.68
CA PRO A 65 3.86 -9.67 -19.41
C PRO A 65 3.25 -10.94 -20.04
N ALA A 66 2.01 -10.86 -20.52
CA ALA A 66 1.40 -11.93 -21.29
C ALA A 66 2.03 -11.98 -22.71
N TYR A 67 2.86 -12.97 -22.98
CA TYR A 67 3.51 -13.18 -24.28
C TYR A 67 2.59 -13.79 -25.35
N GLN A 68 1.47 -14.35 -24.93
CA GLN A 68 0.43 -14.90 -25.80
C GLN A 68 -0.95 -14.58 -25.22
N GLN A 69 -1.98 -14.68 -26.06
CA GLN A 69 -3.34 -14.56 -25.58
C GLN A 69 -3.62 -15.63 -24.52
N MET A 70 -4.23 -15.23 -23.43
CA MET A 70 -4.52 -16.14 -22.32
C MET A 70 -5.85 -15.78 -21.64
N GLU A 71 -6.44 -16.76 -21.00
CA GLU A 71 -7.64 -16.56 -20.18
C GLU A 71 -7.23 -16.01 -18.79
N PHE A 72 -7.73 -14.84 -18.42
CA PHE A 72 -7.42 -14.29 -17.08
C PHE A 72 -8.62 -13.58 -16.43
N PRO A 73 -8.95 -13.91 -15.17
CA PRO A 73 -8.43 -15.03 -14.36
C PRO A 73 -8.67 -16.41 -15.02
N ALA A 74 -7.88 -17.42 -14.64
CA ALA A 74 -8.04 -18.77 -15.17
C ALA A 74 -9.48 -19.27 -14.99
N LYS A 75 -10.05 -19.92 -16.00
CA LYS A 75 -11.43 -20.45 -16.05
C LYS A 75 -12.52 -19.38 -15.94
N SER A 76 -12.22 -18.13 -16.26
CA SER A 76 -13.18 -17.02 -16.23
C SER A 76 -13.93 -16.81 -17.55
N GLY A 77 -13.47 -17.40 -18.64
CA GLY A 77 -13.91 -17.14 -20.01
C GLY A 77 -13.43 -15.79 -20.57
N LYS A 78 -12.68 -15.00 -19.80
CA LYS A 78 -12.19 -13.68 -20.22
C LYS A 78 -10.81 -13.81 -20.86
N LEU A 79 -10.72 -13.52 -22.15
CA LEU A 79 -9.45 -13.52 -22.87
C LEU A 79 -8.72 -12.19 -22.71
N VAL A 80 -7.45 -12.25 -22.37
CA VAL A 80 -6.53 -11.13 -22.34
C VAL A 80 -5.56 -11.30 -23.51
N PRO A 81 -5.42 -10.31 -24.41
CA PRO A 81 -4.51 -10.42 -25.54
C PRO A 81 -3.05 -10.41 -25.08
N ALA A 82 -2.17 -10.96 -25.92
CA ALA A 82 -0.74 -10.78 -25.78
C ALA A 82 -0.38 -9.30 -25.75
N VAL A 83 0.69 -8.96 -25.03
CA VAL A 83 1.29 -7.61 -25.11
C VAL A 83 2.15 -7.54 -26.36
N ASP A 84 1.89 -6.59 -27.24
CA ASP A 84 2.75 -6.31 -28.40
C ASP A 84 4.02 -5.58 -27.93
N LEU A 85 5.01 -6.35 -27.50
CA LEU A 85 6.26 -5.83 -26.99
C LEU A 85 7.03 -4.99 -28.02
N ARG A 86 6.87 -5.26 -29.32
CA ARG A 86 7.52 -4.47 -30.37
C ARG A 86 6.92 -3.07 -30.42
N LYS A 87 5.60 -2.96 -30.44
CA LYS A 87 4.89 -1.68 -30.39
C LYS A 87 5.27 -0.90 -29.11
N VAL A 88 5.19 -1.56 -27.96
CA VAL A 88 5.52 -0.95 -26.66
C VAL A 88 6.97 -0.44 -26.64
N ALA A 89 7.94 -1.22 -27.13
CA ALA A 89 9.35 -0.83 -27.19
C ALA A 89 9.64 0.33 -28.16
N GLN A 90 8.81 0.49 -29.19
CA GLN A 90 8.92 1.60 -30.15
C GLN A 90 8.26 2.89 -29.65
N GLU A 91 7.38 2.80 -28.68
CA GLU A 91 6.60 3.92 -28.12
C GLU A 91 6.93 4.12 -26.63
N VAL A 92 8.23 4.24 -26.30
CA VAL A 92 8.70 4.54 -24.94
C VAL A 92 8.86 6.04 -24.73
N GLY A 93 8.64 6.48 -23.49
CA GLY A 93 8.73 7.89 -23.15
C GLY A 93 8.83 8.15 -21.65
N ALA A 94 8.52 9.39 -21.25
CA ALA A 94 8.48 9.75 -19.84
C ALA A 94 7.37 8.97 -19.11
N THR A 95 7.67 8.56 -17.89
CA THR A 95 6.69 7.86 -17.05
C THR A 95 5.47 8.73 -16.75
N ASN A 96 4.32 8.08 -16.64
CA ASN A 96 3.04 8.74 -16.38
C ASN A 96 2.30 8.10 -15.19
N ARG A 97 1.15 8.66 -14.82
CA ARG A 97 0.32 8.16 -13.70
C ARG A 97 -0.18 6.74 -13.93
N GLY A 98 -0.37 6.33 -15.18
CA GLY A 98 -0.79 4.97 -15.53
C GLY A 98 0.29 3.94 -15.22
N ASN A 99 1.54 4.25 -15.55
CA ASN A 99 2.69 3.39 -15.26
C ASN A 99 2.86 3.17 -13.75
N CYS A 100 2.98 4.26 -12.99
CA CYS A 100 3.11 4.17 -11.53
C CYS A 100 1.89 3.50 -10.89
N GLY A 101 0.70 3.88 -11.35
CA GLY A 101 -0.58 3.40 -10.86
C GLY A 101 -0.84 1.91 -11.13
N ALA A 102 -0.24 1.33 -12.17
CA ALA A 102 -0.36 -0.10 -12.46
C ALA A 102 0.04 -0.98 -11.27
N CYS A 103 0.97 -0.50 -10.44
CA CYS A 103 1.42 -1.18 -9.23
C CYS A 103 0.92 -0.47 -7.95
N HIS A 104 1.06 0.86 -7.89
CA HIS A 104 0.83 1.61 -6.66
C HIS A 104 -0.66 1.76 -6.30
N PHE A 105 -1.57 1.84 -7.28
CA PHE A 105 -3.02 1.87 -7.02
C PHE A 105 -3.56 0.51 -6.61
N LEU A 106 -2.94 -0.57 -7.09
CA LEU A 106 -3.41 -1.95 -6.91
C LEU A 106 -2.73 -2.69 -5.75
N GLY A 107 -1.99 -1.98 -4.91
CA GLY A 107 -1.34 -2.55 -3.74
C GLY A 107 -2.33 -3.28 -2.82
N GLY A 108 -1.93 -4.47 -2.32
CA GLY A 108 -2.81 -5.30 -1.50
C GLY A 108 -3.79 -6.16 -2.31
N GLY A 109 -3.63 -6.23 -3.65
CA GLY A 109 -4.39 -7.10 -4.53
C GLY A 109 -5.69 -6.50 -5.06
N GLY A 110 -5.82 -5.18 -5.08
CA GLY A 110 -6.95 -4.49 -5.68
C GLY A 110 -6.83 -2.97 -5.58
N ASP A 111 -7.65 -2.28 -6.37
CA ASP A 111 -7.69 -0.82 -6.40
C ASP A 111 -8.08 -0.27 -5.01
N ALA A 112 -7.35 0.71 -4.52
CA ALA A 112 -7.51 1.33 -3.21
C ALA A 112 -7.39 0.40 -1.98
N VAL A 113 -7.11 -0.90 -2.14
CA VAL A 113 -7.11 -1.86 -1.02
C VAL A 113 -6.14 -1.44 0.06
N LYS A 114 -4.90 -1.12 -0.29
CA LYS A 114 -3.84 -0.81 0.65
C LYS A 114 -3.85 0.63 1.11
N HIS A 115 -3.83 1.55 0.15
CA HIS A 115 -3.79 2.98 0.37
C HIS A 115 -5.15 3.59 0.06
N GLY A 116 -5.71 4.32 0.99
CA GLY A 116 -6.95 5.03 0.75
C GLY A 116 -6.76 6.40 0.10
N ASP A 117 -5.52 6.83 0.00
CA ASP A 117 -5.09 8.09 -0.60
C ASP A 117 -4.36 7.90 -1.94
N LEU A 118 -4.28 6.66 -2.43
CA LEU A 118 -3.54 6.31 -3.65
C LEU A 118 -4.28 5.20 -4.40
N ASP A 119 -5.11 5.58 -5.35
CA ASP A 119 -5.98 4.70 -6.13
C ASP A 119 -6.15 5.18 -7.58
N SER A 120 -6.89 4.42 -8.39
CA SER A 120 -7.06 4.69 -9.82
C SER A 120 -7.78 6.00 -10.15
N SER A 121 -8.44 6.65 -9.20
CA SER A 121 -9.03 7.98 -9.41
C SER A 121 -7.96 9.05 -9.67
N LEU A 122 -6.72 8.81 -9.24
CA LEU A 122 -5.59 9.69 -9.48
C LEU A 122 -4.98 9.57 -10.89
N LYS A 123 -5.51 8.72 -11.76
CA LYS A 123 -5.12 8.72 -13.18
C LYS A 123 -5.54 10.02 -13.88
N ASN A 124 -6.76 10.47 -13.59
CA ASN A 124 -7.32 11.71 -14.15
C ASN A 124 -8.13 12.46 -13.08
N PRO A 125 -7.49 12.95 -12.02
CA PRO A 125 -8.17 13.58 -10.90
C PRO A 125 -8.71 14.94 -11.27
N LYS A 126 -9.78 15.33 -10.59
CA LYS A 126 -10.30 16.69 -10.58
C LYS A 126 -9.76 17.47 -9.38
N ARG A 127 -9.83 18.80 -9.43
CA ARG A 127 -9.31 19.69 -8.39
C ARG A 127 -9.79 19.35 -6.97
N TYR A 128 -11.05 18.95 -6.82
CA TYR A 128 -11.58 18.58 -5.50
C TYR A 128 -10.88 17.37 -4.88
N LEU A 129 -10.34 16.49 -5.71
CA LEU A 129 -9.65 15.28 -5.25
C LEU A 129 -8.19 15.58 -4.90
N ASP A 130 -7.45 16.21 -5.82
CA ASP A 130 -6.06 16.60 -5.59
C ASP A 130 -5.71 17.86 -6.42
N VAL A 131 -5.33 18.93 -5.72
CA VAL A 131 -5.07 20.23 -6.35
C VAL A 131 -3.82 20.26 -7.22
N HIS A 132 -2.83 19.42 -6.92
CA HIS A 132 -1.58 19.36 -7.68
C HIS A 132 -1.72 18.50 -8.93
N MET A 133 -2.49 17.40 -8.81
CA MET A 133 -2.67 16.43 -9.87
C MET A 133 -3.88 16.71 -10.75
N ASP A 134 -4.70 17.73 -10.44
CA ASP A 134 -5.87 18.15 -11.22
C ASP A 134 -5.53 18.19 -12.71
N ALA A 135 -6.21 17.34 -13.49
CA ALA A 135 -5.95 17.16 -14.93
C ALA A 135 -6.24 18.43 -15.75
N ASN A 136 -7.08 19.32 -15.24
CA ASN A 136 -7.42 20.62 -15.87
C ASN A 136 -6.66 21.78 -15.21
N GLY A 137 -5.84 21.54 -14.20
CA GLY A 137 -5.05 22.51 -13.46
C GLY A 137 -3.55 22.32 -13.65
N LEU A 138 -2.82 22.13 -12.54
CA LEU A 138 -1.36 21.93 -12.56
C LEU A 138 -0.93 20.64 -13.25
N ASN A 139 -1.79 19.64 -13.26
CA ASN A 139 -1.60 18.35 -13.92
C ASN A 139 -0.28 17.65 -13.57
N PHE A 140 0.19 17.78 -12.32
CA PHE A 140 1.42 17.13 -11.87
C PHE A 140 1.35 15.62 -12.01
N SER A 141 2.38 15.04 -12.59
CA SER A 141 2.57 13.58 -12.58
C SER A 141 3.18 13.12 -11.25
N CYS A 142 3.21 11.82 -11.02
CA CYS A 142 3.91 11.24 -9.86
C CYS A 142 5.38 11.68 -9.83
N ALA A 143 6.04 11.71 -10.99
CA ALA A 143 7.44 12.09 -11.15
C ALA A 143 7.70 13.59 -10.88
N THR A 144 6.68 14.44 -10.78
CA THR A 144 6.87 15.85 -10.41
C THR A 144 7.33 15.97 -8.95
N CYS A 145 6.73 15.17 -8.03
CA CYS A 145 7.14 15.12 -6.63
C CYS A 145 8.18 14.00 -6.39
N HIS A 146 8.03 12.85 -7.03
CA HIS A 146 8.96 11.73 -6.96
C HIS A 146 10.00 11.82 -8.10
N ALA A 147 10.63 13.00 -8.24
CA ALA A 147 11.60 13.26 -9.29
C ALA A 147 12.79 12.30 -9.15
N THR A 148 13.17 11.70 -10.26
CA THR A 148 14.13 10.62 -10.31
C THR A 148 15.49 11.12 -10.80
N LYS A 149 16.56 10.77 -10.09
CA LYS A 149 17.91 10.99 -10.54
C LYS A 149 18.63 9.64 -10.64
N GLY A 150 19.03 9.27 -11.87
CA GLY A 150 19.67 7.96 -12.12
C GLY A 150 18.82 6.79 -11.61
N HIS A 151 17.52 6.79 -11.89
CA HIS A 151 16.53 5.79 -11.44
C HIS A 151 16.37 5.65 -9.91
N ASN A 152 16.91 6.58 -9.14
CA ASN A 152 16.69 6.60 -7.70
C ASN A 152 15.43 7.42 -7.40
N ILE A 153 14.31 6.72 -7.21
CA ILE A 153 13.01 7.33 -6.93
C ILE A 153 12.91 7.63 -5.43
N PRO A 154 12.76 8.91 -5.02
CA PRO A 154 12.64 9.27 -3.62
C PRO A 154 11.24 8.97 -3.06
N GLY A 155 11.14 9.05 -1.74
CA GLY A 155 9.93 8.79 -0.99
C GLY A 155 9.92 7.42 -0.30
N SER A 156 9.26 7.31 0.84
CA SER A 156 9.14 6.08 1.60
C SER A 156 7.85 5.97 2.36
N ARG A 157 7.18 4.88 2.11
CA ARG A 157 6.11 4.42 3.00
C ARG A 157 6.61 3.84 4.34
N TYR A 158 7.91 3.52 4.44
CA TYR A 158 8.47 2.87 5.61
C TYR A 158 9.08 3.87 6.60
N THR A 159 9.54 5.00 6.10
CA THR A 159 10.18 6.05 6.90
C THR A 159 9.67 7.41 6.44
N PRO A 160 8.42 7.78 6.73
CA PRO A 160 7.93 9.14 6.47
C PRO A 160 8.77 10.11 7.31
N VAL A 161 9.04 11.28 6.76
CA VAL A 161 9.78 12.31 7.49
C VAL A 161 8.85 12.93 8.51
N GLY A 162 9.17 12.81 9.79
CA GLY A 162 8.34 13.33 10.87
C GLY A 162 8.25 14.86 10.83
N LYS A 163 9.39 15.50 10.87
CA LYS A 163 9.57 16.94 10.62
C LYS A 163 10.37 17.06 9.33
N ASP A 164 9.98 17.97 8.46
CA ASP A 164 10.77 18.23 7.27
C ASP A 164 12.09 18.85 7.66
N ALA A 165 13.13 18.07 7.65
CA ALA A 165 14.49 18.48 7.93
C ALA A 165 15.23 18.85 6.64
N GLY A 166 14.49 19.30 5.60
CA GLY A 166 15.06 19.47 4.28
C GLY A 166 15.65 18.13 3.86
N ALA A 167 14.90 17.40 3.05
CA ALA A 167 15.53 16.45 2.21
C ALA A 167 16.25 15.27 2.87
N ARG A 168 15.60 14.55 3.75
CA ARG A 168 16.11 13.23 4.16
C ARG A 168 15.55 12.17 3.26
N GLN A 169 16.42 11.58 2.46
CA GLN A 169 16.06 10.37 1.74
C GLN A 169 15.93 9.17 2.67
N MET A 170 15.05 8.27 2.25
CA MET A 170 15.03 6.91 2.74
C MET A 170 16.41 6.29 2.82
N ARG A 171 16.61 5.45 3.81
CA ARG A 171 17.80 4.60 3.96
C ARG A 171 19.11 5.36 4.18
N GLY A 172 19.06 6.53 4.80
CA GLY A 172 20.28 7.25 5.22
C GLY A 172 21.08 7.88 4.08
N LYS A 173 20.50 8.01 2.89
CA LYS A 173 21.12 8.80 1.82
C LYS A 173 20.78 10.27 1.98
N VAL A 174 21.74 11.12 1.67
CA VAL A 174 21.54 12.59 1.68
C VAL A 174 20.58 12.96 0.57
N ASP A 175 19.73 13.95 0.84
CA ASP A 175 18.81 14.51 -0.14
C ASP A 175 19.56 15.15 -1.31
N ASP A 176 19.00 14.93 -2.46
CA ASP A 176 19.44 15.49 -3.71
C ASP A 176 18.60 16.71 -4.16
N GLY A 177 17.85 17.33 -3.24
CA GLY A 177 16.94 18.43 -3.53
C GLY A 177 15.60 18.00 -4.13
N ASN A 178 15.18 16.75 -3.92
CA ASN A 178 13.97 16.20 -4.51
C ASN A 178 12.70 16.72 -3.81
N PRO A 179 11.70 17.20 -4.55
CA PRO A 179 10.51 17.84 -3.99
C PRO A 179 9.43 16.88 -3.48
N THR A 180 9.78 15.84 -2.73
CA THR A 180 8.78 14.93 -2.10
C THR A 180 8.12 15.50 -0.86
N THR A 181 8.55 16.66 -0.39
CA THR A 181 7.98 17.33 0.78
C THR A 181 7.19 18.58 0.38
N CYS A 182 6.19 18.93 1.16
CA CYS A 182 5.40 20.13 0.91
C CYS A 182 6.28 21.40 0.93
N GLN A 183 7.18 21.47 1.89
CA GLN A 183 8.06 22.61 2.11
C GLN A 183 9.07 22.84 0.98
N SER A 184 9.39 21.83 0.20
CA SER A 184 10.27 21.99 -0.98
C SER A 184 9.71 22.98 -2.01
N CYS A 185 8.40 23.13 -2.08
CA CYS A 185 7.72 24.09 -2.97
C CYS A 185 7.02 25.22 -2.20
N HIS A 186 6.53 24.95 -0.98
CA HIS A 186 5.71 25.90 -0.20
C HIS A 186 6.49 26.64 0.89
N ASP A 187 7.78 26.40 1.04
CA ASP A 187 8.65 26.95 2.09
C ASP A 187 8.26 26.52 3.53
N GLN A 188 9.06 26.95 4.50
CA GLN A 188 8.83 26.69 5.93
C GLN A 188 7.67 27.53 6.50
N LYS A 189 7.28 28.60 5.84
CA LYS A 189 6.17 29.49 6.20
C LYS A 189 5.21 29.62 5.02
N PRO A 190 4.38 28.60 4.75
CA PRO A 190 3.54 28.55 3.55
C PRO A 190 2.40 29.57 3.54
N HIS A 191 1.94 30.02 4.71
CA HIS A 191 0.86 31.00 4.84
C HIS A 191 1.47 32.42 4.83
N LYS A 192 1.34 33.12 3.69
CA LYS A 192 2.25 34.22 3.29
C LYS A 192 1.81 35.62 3.71
N ASP A 193 0.56 35.87 4.12
CA ASP A 193 0.21 37.19 4.60
C ASP A 193 0.59 37.43 6.06
N ASP A 194 0.72 38.69 6.48
CA ASP A 194 1.12 39.07 7.84
C ASP A 194 -0.04 39.04 8.84
N SER A 195 -1.14 38.39 8.54
CA SER A 195 -2.27 38.24 9.46
C SER A 195 -1.88 37.40 10.70
N ILE A 196 -2.51 37.75 11.83
CA ILE A 196 -2.37 36.97 13.06
C ILE A 196 -2.76 35.51 12.82
N LEU A 197 -3.76 35.26 11.97
CA LEU A 197 -4.21 33.92 11.60
C LEU A 197 -3.08 33.13 10.91
N ASN A 198 -2.47 33.70 9.87
CA ASN A 198 -1.40 33.03 9.14
C ASN A 198 -0.12 32.86 9.96
N ALA A 199 0.19 33.79 10.85
CA ALA A 199 1.25 33.62 11.84
C ALA A 199 0.99 32.39 12.72
N LYS A 200 -0.26 32.19 13.19
CA LYS A 200 -0.66 31.02 13.97
C LYS A 200 -0.63 29.73 13.16
N LEU A 201 -1.09 29.74 11.91
CA LEU A 201 -1.04 28.57 11.01
C LEU A 201 0.41 28.16 10.73
N ASN A 202 1.33 29.13 10.54
CA ASN A 202 2.75 28.84 10.40
C ASN A 202 3.38 28.28 11.67
N GLN A 203 2.90 28.65 12.87
CA GLN A 203 3.33 28.03 14.14
C GLN A 203 2.86 26.57 14.25
N HIS A 204 1.68 26.22 13.71
CA HIS A 204 1.20 24.84 13.71
C HIS A 204 2.13 23.91 12.94
N THR A 205 2.82 24.38 11.90
CA THR A 205 3.72 23.53 11.09
C THR A 205 4.87 22.90 11.90
N ASP A 206 5.16 23.42 13.10
CA ASP A 206 6.15 22.82 14.00
C ASP A 206 5.69 21.51 14.65
N LYS A 207 4.38 21.34 14.83
CA LYS A 207 3.78 20.20 15.53
C LYS A 207 2.76 19.42 14.73
N ILE A 208 2.28 19.98 13.63
CA ILE A 208 1.22 19.40 12.79
C ILE A 208 1.74 19.29 11.37
N ALA A 209 1.67 18.10 10.80
CA ALA A 209 2.00 17.87 9.41
C ALA A 209 1.00 18.60 8.50
N CYS A 210 1.46 19.13 7.38
CA CYS A 210 0.62 19.85 6.42
C CYS A 210 -0.59 19.00 5.98
N GLN A 211 -0.36 17.71 5.80
CA GLN A 211 -1.38 16.72 5.41
C GLN A 211 -2.53 16.63 6.41
N THR A 212 -2.28 16.88 7.69
CA THR A 212 -3.32 16.83 8.74
C THR A 212 -4.47 17.81 8.45
N CYS A 213 -4.14 19.01 7.96
CA CYS A 213 -5.15 20.00 7.60
C CYS A 213 -5.59 19.89 6.14
N HIS A 214 -4.64 19.64 5.23
CA HIS A 214 -4.86 19.69 3.78
C HIS A 214 -5.32 18.38 3.16
N ILE A 215 -5.37 17.29 3.95
CA ILE A 215 -6.00 16.02 3.55
C ILE A 215 -7.02 15.63 4.62
N PRO A 216 -8.18 16.30 4.68
CA PRO A 216 -9.15 16.14 5.76
C PRO A 216 -9.85 14.77 5.78
N GLN A 217 -9.83 14.07 4.65
CA GLN A 217 -10.38 12.73 4.47
C GLN A 217 -9.58 12.01 3.38
N PHE A 218 -9.60 10.69 3.37
CA PHE A 218 -9.05 9.85 2.31
C PHE A 218 -10.12 8.94 1.70
N ALA A 219 -9.82 8.17 0.65
CA ALA A 219 -10.77 7.39 -0.14
C ALA A 219 -11.90 8.26 -0.73
N ARG A 220 -11.55 9.47 -1.21
CA ARG A 220 -12.50 10.48 -1.72
C ARG A 220 -12.75 10.40 -3.22
N GLY A 221 -12.05 9.53 -3.92
CA GLY A 221 -12.11 9.40 -5.40
C GLY A 221 -13.23 8.51 -5.91
N GLY A 222 -14.21 8.15 -5.08
CA GLY A 222 -15.24 7.16 -5.44
C GLY A 222 -14.71 5.72 -5.49
N ARG A 223 -13.56 5.48 -4.87
CA ARG A 223 -12.94 4.16 -4.69
C ARG A 223 -12.83 3.90 -3.19
N PRO A 224 -13.67 3.02 -2.63
CA PRO A 224 -13.58 2.70 -1.21
C PRO A 224 -12.30 1.94 -0.92
N THR A 225 -11.72 2.21 0.25
CA THR A 225 -10.53 1.54 0.72
C THR A 225 -10.87 0.44 1.71
N LYS A 226 -10.10 -0.63 1.71
CA LYS A 226 -10.30 -1.72 2.67
C LYS A 226 -9.75 -1.28 4.04
N MET A 227 -10.62 -1.28 5.05
CA MET A 227 -10.28 -0.89 6.43
C MET A 227 -10.09 -2.10 7.34
N VAL A 228 -10.79 -3.19 7.07
CA VAL A 228 -10.70 -4.44 7.86
C VAL A 228 -10.52 -5.63 6.93
N TRP A 229 -9.69 -6.58 7.35
CA TRP A 229 -9.53 -7.87 6.68
C TRP A 229 -9.36 -9.00 7.68
N ASP A 230 -10.39 -9.82 7.84
CA ASP A 230 -10.39 -10.95 8.75
C ASP A 230 -10.17 -12.27 8.00
N TRP A 231 -8.92 -12.77 8.04
CA TRP A 231 -8.54 -14.03 7.44
C TRP A 231 -9.07 -15.24 8.19
N SER A 232 -9.40 -15.12 9.49
CA SER A 232 -9.90 -16.25 10.28
C SER A 232 -11.24 -16.79 9.78
N THR A 233 -11.96 -16.00 9.00
CA THR A 233 -13.23 -16.39 8.40
C THR A 233 -13.11 -17.03 7.03
N ALA A 234 -11.91 -17.07 6.44
CA ALA A 234 -11.67 -17.64 5.12
C ALA A 234 -11.83 -19.17 5.11
N GLY A 235 -12.10 -19.72 3.95
CA GLY A 235 -12.24 -21.17 3.74
C GLY A 235 -13.66 -21.73 3.83
N LYS A 236 -14.67 -20.91 4.14
CA LYS A 236 -16.07 -21.39 4.13
C LYS A 236 -16.52 -21.67 2.70
N LEU A 237 -17.18 -22.82 2.52
CA LEU A 237 -17.72 -23.26 1.24
C LEU A 237 -19.25 -23.32 1.35
N LYS A 238 -19.94 -23.06 0.24
CA LYS A 238 -21.37 -23.28 0.09
C LYS A 238 -21.58 -24.41 -0.91
N ASP A 239 -22.23 -25.48 -0.48
CA ASP A 239 -22.41 -26.71 -1.28
C ASP A 239 -21.10 -27.22 -1.88
N GLY A 240 -20.00 -27.19 -1.10
CA GLY A 240 -18.66 -27.60 -1.50
C GLY A 240 -17.94 -26.67 -2.47
N LYS A 241 -18.52 -25.50 -2.78
CA LYS A 241 -17.97 -24.52 -3.73
C LYS A 241 -17.61 -23.21 -3.06
N PRO A 242 -16.51 -22.54 -3.49
CA PRO A 242 -16.18 -21.20 -3.02
C PRO A 242 -17.25 -20.19 -3.46
N TYR A 243 -17.50 -19.21 -2.61
CA TYR A 243 -18.49 -18.17 -2.85
C TYR A 243 -18.00 -16.79 -2.42
N LYS A 244 -18.72 -15.77 -2.85
CA LYS A 244 -18.52 -14.38 -2.48
C LYS A 244 -19.83 -13.79 -1.97
N VAL A 245 -19.74 -12.81 -1.10
CA VAL A 245 -20.86 -11.97 -0.65
C VAL A 245 -20.51 -10.52 -0.95
N LEU A 246 -21.46 -9.79 -1.50
CA LEU A 246 -21.34 -8.36 -1.72
C LEU A 246 -22.13 -7.63 -0.63
N ASP A 247 -21.65 -6.46 -0.22
CA ASP A 247 -22.38 -5.54 0.64
C ASP A 247 -23.44 -4.76 -0.16
N SER A 248 -24.17 -3.89 0.51
CA SER A 248 -25.22 -3.06 -0.09
C SER A 248 -24.71 -2.09 -1.15
N SER A 249 -23.40 -1.81 -1.17
CA SER A 249 -22.73 -0.93 -2.13
C SER A 249 -22.10 -1.70 -3.30
N GLY A 250 -22.24 -3.04 -3.31
CA GLY A 250 -21.70 -3.91 -4.36
C GLY A 250 -20.21 -4.28 -4.19
N HIS A 251 -19.61 -3.99 -3.03
CA HIS A 251 -18.23 -4.40 -2.73
C HIS A 251 -18.21 -5.78 -2.07
N GLU A 252 -17.13 -6.53 -2.29
CA GLU A 252 -16.95 -7.82 -1.62
C GLU A 252 -16.85 -7.61 -0.10
N SER A 253 -17.81 -8.12 0.66
CA SER A 253 -17.77 -8.18 2.13
C SER A 253 -17.23 -9.52 2.63
N TYR A 254 -17.24 -10.54 1.78
CA TYR A 254 -16.69 -11.86 2.05
C TYR A 254 -16.25 -12.54 0.76
N ALA A 255 -15.16 -13.31 0.83
CA ALA A 255 -14.77 -14.27 -0.20
C ALA A 255 -14.16 -15.51 0.43
N SER A 256 -14.53 -16.72 -0.01
CA SER A 256 -13.99 -17.99 0.51
C SER A 256 -12.47 -18.03 0.53
N ILE A 257 -11.83 -17.48 -0.50
CA ILE A 257 -10.37 -17.44 -0.65
C ILE A 257 -9.68 -16.43 0.27
N LYS A 258 -10.40 -15.48 0.88
CA LYS A 258 -9.79 -14.32 1.56
C LYS A 258 -10.45 -13.98 2.92
N GLY A 259 -11.64 -14.48 3.23
CA GLY A 259 -12.38 -14.14 4.45
C GLY A 259 -13.22 -12.87 4.31
N SER A 260 -13.44 -12.18 5.43
CA SER A 260 -14.35 -11.03 5.54
C SER A 260 -13.62 -9.70 5.40
N PHE A 261 -14.33 -8.70 4.85
CA PHE A 261 -13.82 -7.36 4.58
C PHE A 261 -14.78 -6.27 5.04
N VAL A 262 -14.20 -5.11 5.38
CA VAL A 262 -14.93 -3.85 5.48
C VAL A 262 -14.26 -2.83 4.58
N TYR A 263 -15.04 -2.20 3.71
CA TYR A 263 -14.61 -1.11 2.85
C TYR A 263 -15.29 0.18 3.27
N GLU A 264 -14.57 1.30 3.22
CA GLU A 264 -15.08 2.63 3.58
C GLU A 264 -14.64 3.67 2.55
N SER A 265 -15.46 4.70 2.38
CA SER A 265 -15.19 5.89 1.55
C SER A 265 -15.24 7.14 2.41
N ASP A 266 -14.58 8.21 1.95
CA ASP A 266 -14.59 9.52 2.60
C ASP A 266 -14.19 9.45 4.09
N VAL A 267 -13.16 8.63 4.37
CA VAL A 267 -12.76 8.27 5.73
C VAL A 267 -12.04 9.44 6.40
N VAL A 268 -12.47 9.80 7.60
CA VAL A 268 -11.72 10.70 8.47
C VAL A 268 -10.50 9.96 9.02
N PRO A 269 -9.27 10.48 8.83
CA PRO A 269 -8.07 9.82 9.33
C PRO A 269 -8.05 9.70 10.85
N GLU A 270 -7.37 8.68 11.35
CA GLU A 270 -6.81 8.69 12.71
C GLU A 270 -5.54 9.55 12.71
N TYR A 271 -5.07 9.95 13.90
CA TYR A 271 -3.91 10.84 14.01
C TYR A 271 -2.88 10.25 14.95
N GLN A 272 -1.62 10.35 14.56
CA GLN A 272 -0.49 9.84 15.35
C GLN A 272 0.69 10.82 15.33
N TRP A 273 1.43 10.88 16.42
CA TRP A 273 2.73 11.53 16.47
C TRP A 273 3.76 10.69 15.74
N ILE A 274 4.42 11.26 14.74
CA ILE A 274 5.41 10.57 13.93
C ILE A 274 6.69 11.42 13.84
N ASN A 275 7.83 10.81 14.18
CA ASN A 275 9.17 11.43 14.10
C ASN A 275 10.02 10.87 12.94
N GLY A 276 9.44 10.09 12.04
CA GLY A 276 10.14 9.49 10.91
C GLY A 276 10.78 8.14 11.20
N LYS A 277 10.70 7.64 12.43
CA LYS A 277 11.18 6.30 12.79
C LYS A 277 10.02 5.32 12.82
N VAL A 278 10.24 4.12 12.29
CA VAL A 278 9.22 3.05 12.29
C VAL A 278 9.86 1.73 12.67
N LYS A 279 9.20 0.99 13.55
CA LYS A 279 9.50 -0.40 13.88
C LYS A 279 8.54 -1.31 13.13
N TYR A 280 9.03 -2.43 12.63
CA TYR A 280 8.22 -3.48 12.01
C TYR A 280 8.27 -4.75 12.84
N THR A 281 7.16 -5.46 12.90
CA THR A 281 7.12 -6.86 13.31
C THR A 281 7.71 -7.69 12.18
N LEU A 282 8.80 -8.38 12.45
CA LEU A 282 9.50 -9.23 11.51
C LEU A 282 9.02 -10.68 11.60
N LEU A 283 9.40 -11.49 10.63
CA LEU A 283 9.21 -12.94 10.70
C LEU A 283 9.93 -13.48 11.95
N GLY A 284 9.22 -14.24 12.77
CA GLY A 284 9.74 -14.79 14.02
C GLY A 284 9.59 -13.89 15.25
N ASP A 285 9.23 -12.61 15.10
CA ASP A 285 8.92 -11.78 16.25
C ASP A 285 7.64 -12.27 16.97
N PRO A 286 7.60 -12.22 18.32
CA PRO A 286 6.44 -12.68 19.07
C PRO A 286 5.23 -11.78 18.86
N VAL A 287 4.05 -12.39 18.76
CA VAL A 287 2.76 -11.70 18.68
C VAL A 287 2.21 -11.37 20.07
N ASN A 288 1.39 -10.33 20.14
CA ASN A 288 0.55 -10.06 21.31
C ASN A 288 -0.77 -10.84 21.20
N ALA A 289 -0.75 -12.12 21.60
CA ALA A 289 -1.91 -13.01 21.46
C ALA A 289 -3.13 -12.61 22.33
N SER A 290 -2.93 -11.82 23.40
CA SER A 290 -4.01 -11.32 24.26
C SER A 290 -4.52 -9.94 23.87
N GLY A 291 -3.96 -9.34 22.83
CA GLY A 291 -4.29 -7.99 22.38
C GLY A 291 -4.16 -7.83 20.88
N VAL A 292 -3.62 -6.70 20.46
CA VAL A 292 -3.39 -6.36 19.06
C VAL A 292 -1.89 -6.40 18.77
N THR A 293 -1.49 -7.11 17.72
CA THR A 293 -0.12 -7.09 17.21
C THR A 293 0.01 -5.97 16.17
N GLU A 294 0.84 -4.99 16.46
CA GLU A 294 1.17 -3.93 15.51
C GLU A 294 2.19 -4.44 14.49
N ILE A 295 1.78 -4.56 13.23
CA ILE A 295 2.68 -4.95 12.12
C ILE A 295 3.75 -3.89 11.90
N ASN A 296 3.40 -2.63 12.11
CA ASN A 296 4.33 -1.52 12.17
C ASN A 296 3.89 -0.53 13.24
N HIS A 297 4.88 0.10 13.85
CA HIS A 297 4.69 1.12 14.88
C HIS A 297 5.53 2.34 14.53
N TYR A 298 4.89 3.51 14.38
CA TYR A 298 5.57 4.79 14.20
C TYR A 298 5.93 5.38 15.57
N HIS A 299 7.18 5.78 15.69
CA HIS A 299 7.64 6.47 16.90
C HIS A 299 7.33 7.95 16.82
N GLY A 300 7.02 8.53 17.98
CA GLY A 300 6.80 9.96 18.11
C GLY A 300 6.05 10.32 19.38
N SER A 301 6.22 11.54 19.83
CA SER A 301 5.52 12.11 20.98
C SER A 301 5.45 13.63 20.91
N ALA A 302 4.53 14.22 21.67
CA ALA A 302 4.39 15.68 21.76
C ALA A 302 5.65 16.38 22.26
N GLY A 303 6.48 15.70 23.07
CA GLY A 303 7.63 16.28 23.76
C GLY A 303 8.98 16.03 23.11
N ASP A 304 9.09 15.23 22.04
CA ASP A 304 10.39 14.85 21.48
C ASP A 304 11.06 15.91 20.58
N GLY A 305 10.36 17.02 20.30
CA GLY A 305 10.87 18.11 19.46
C GLY A 305 10.95 17.84 17.97
N GLU A 306 10.84 16.58 17.55
CA GLU A 306 10.99 16.12 16.16
C GLU A 306 9.67 15.71 15.52
N SER A 307 8.70 15.25 16.33
CA SER A 307 7.43 14.71 15.86
C SER A 307 6.47 15.78 15.41
N ARG A 308 5.66 15.37 14.43
CA ARG A 308 4.42 16.04 14.03
C ARG A 308 3.23 15.09 14.14
N ILE A 309 2.04 15.65 14.31
CA ILE A 309 0.79 14.90 14.19
C ILE A 309 0.51 14.67 12.71
N TRP A 310 0.37 13.41 12.32
CA TRP A 310 0.09 12.98 10.96
C TRP A 310 -1.28 12.33 10.85
N PRO A 311 -2.00 12.55 9.74
CA PRO A 311 -3.17 11.75 9.42
C PRO A 311 -2.73 10.37 8.98
N VAL A 312 -3.39 9.33 9.49
CA VAL A 312 -3.06 7.95 9.19
C VAL A 312 -4.29 7.12 8.88
N LYS A 313 -4.13 6.14 8.00
CA LYS A 313 -5.03 5.02 7.87
C LYS A 313 -4.55 3.90 8.79
N VAL A 314 -5.37 3.48 9.73
CA VAL A 314 -5.12 2.28 10.54
C VAL A 314 -5.89 1.12 9.94
N PHE A 315 -5.18 0.23 9.29
CA PHE A 315 -5.74 -0.97 8.71
C PHE A 315 -5.78 -2.09 9.76
N ARG A 316 -6.94 -2.65 10.01
CA ARG A 316 -7.17 -3.70 11.00
C ARG A 316 -7.28 -5.06 10.30
N GLY A 317 -6.65 -6.06 10.88
CA GLY A 317 -6.67 -7.41 10.33
C GLY A 317 -6.73 -8.48 11.38
N LYS A 318 -6.94 -9.71 10.92
CA LYS A 318 -6.82 -10.92 11.73
C LYS A 318 -6.04 -11.96 10.93
N GLN A 319 -4.89 -12.38 11.44
CA GLN A 319 -3.90 -13.17 10.71
C GLN A 319 -3.49 -14.42 11.49
N PRO A 320 -3.09 -15.50 10.79
CA PRO A 320 -2.66 -16.74 11.44
C PRO A 320 -1.31 -16.56 12.14
N TYR A 321 -1.17 -17.18 13.31
CA TYR A 321 0.07 -17.30 14.04
C TYR A 321 0.26 -18.72 14.61
N ASP A 322 1.49 -19.11 14.80
CA ASP A 322 1.86 -20.40 15.40
C ASP A 322 1.71 -20.36 16.91
N LEU A 323 1.03 -21.35 17.49
CA LEU A 323 0.77 -21.41 18.93
C LEU A 323 2.02 -21.73 19.76
N GLU A 324 3.00 -22.43 19.19
CA GLU A 324 4.23 -22.81 19.86
C GLU A 324 5.26 -21.69 19.85
N THR A 325 5.59 -21.18 18.65
CA THR A 325 6.58 -20.10 18.48
C THR A 325 6.02 -18.72 18.78
N ARG A 326 4.69 -18.60 18.80
CA ARG A 326 3.94 -17.34 18.98
C ARG A 326 4.34 -16.27 17.97
N SER A 327 4.65 -16.65 16.75
CA SER A 327 4.99 -15.73 15.65
C SER A 327 3.97 -15.81 14.52
N LEU A 328 3.81 -14.70 13.77
CA LEU A 328 2.93 -14.67 12.59
C LEU A 328 3.43 -15.64 11.53
N LEU A 329 2.51 -16.34 10.90
CA LEU A 329 2.79 -17.29 9.84
C LEU A 329 2.55 -16.69 8.46
N VAL A 330 3.32 -17.14 7.48
CA VAL A 330 3.16 -16.83 6.06
C VAL A 330 2.38 -17.95 5.40
N PRO A 331 1.12 -17.78 5.00
CA PRO A 331 0.40 -18.86 4.32
C PRO A 331 0.78 -18.92 2.84
N HIS A 332 0.92 -20.14 2.33
CA HIS A 332 0.97 -20.40 0.90
C HIS A 332 -0.45 -20.33 0.32
N THR A 333 -0.78 -19.26 -0.37
CA THR A 333 -2.15 -19.03 -0.84
C THR A 333 -2.34 -19.23 -2.32
N ALA A 334 -1.34 -18.90 -3.14
CA ALA A 334 -1.45 -18.82 -4.58
C ALA A 334 -0.23 -19.44 -5.27
N VAL A 335 -0.45 -19.95 -6.46
CA VAL A 335 0.56 -20.55 -7.34
C VAL A 335 0.75 -19.73 -8.62
N ALA A 336 1.77 -20.05 -9.40
CA ALA A 336 1.93 -19.53 -10.75
C ALA A 336 0.71 -19.89 -11.61
N TYR A 337 0.48 -19.07 -12.65
CA TYR A 337 -0.64 -19.28 -13.55
C TYR A 337 -0.56 -20.66 -14.23
N GLY A 338 -1.66 -21.43 -14.13
CA GLY A 338 -1.77 -22.76 -14.71
C GLY A 338 -1.17 -23.89 -13.87
N GLU A 339 -0.48 -23.60 -12.80
CA GLU A 339 0.04 -24.62 -11.85
C GLU A 339 -1.07 -25.16 -10.94
N LYS A 340 -0.81 -26.35 -10.40
CA LYS A 340 -1.64 -27.00 -9.39
C LYS A 340 -0.78 -27.28 -8.19
N ASP A 341 -1.32 -27.01 -7.01
CA ASP A 341 -0.65 -27.28 -5.75
C ASP A 341 -1.70 -27.58 -4.68
N ASP A 342 -1.64 -28.76 -4.10
CA ASP A 342 -2.61 -29.23 -3.10
C ASP A 342 -2.42 -28.53 -1.73
N THR A 343 -1.35 -27.77 -1.55
CA THR A 343 -1.10 -26.97 -0.36
C THR A 343 -1.56 -25.52 -0.49
N ALA A 344 -1.83 -25.03 -1.71
CA ALA A 344 -2.25 -23.66 -1.93
C ALA A 344 -3.68 -23.41 -1.41
N PHE A 345 -3.83 -22.49 -0.46
CA PHE A 345 -5.10 -22.22 0.21
C PHE A 345 -6.23 -21.82 -0.74
N TRP A 346 -5.96 -21.01 -1.77
CA TRP A 346 -6.97 -20.54 -2.71
C TRP A 346 -7.51 -21.63 -3.64
N LEU A 347 -6.83 -22.79 -3.68
CA LEU A 347 -7.25 -23.94 -4.45
C LEU A 347 -7.95 -24.99 -3.58
N ASN A 348 -7.51 -25.16 -2.32
CA ASN A 348 -7.87 -26.31 -1.50
C ASN A 348 -8.53 -25.96 -0.16
N PHE A 349 -8.50 -24.70 0.27
CA PHE A 349 -9.13 -24.16 1.50
C PHE A 349 -8.68 -24.87 2.79
N LYS A 350 -7.44 -25.42 2.81
CA LYS A 350 -6.85 -26.13 3.95
C LYS A 350 -5.78 -25.25 4.60
N TRP A 351 -6.10 -24.65 5.74
CA TRP A 351 -5.17 -23.79 6.45
C TRP A 351 -3.88 -24.49 6.88
N GLU A 352 -3.97 -25.70 7.46
CA GLU A 352 -2.80 -26.44 7.95
C GLU A 352 -1.78 -26.68 6.83
N ALA A 353 -2.24 -27.19 5.69
CA ALA A 353 -1.37 -27.43 4.53
C ALA A 353 -0.74 -26.13 3.99
N ALA A 354 -1.52 -25.06 3.92
CA ALA A 354 -1.04 -23.78 3.43
C ALA A 354 -0.04 -23.12 4.39
N LEU A 355 -0.23 -23.27 5.70
CA LEU A 355 0.68 -22.73 6.70
C LEU A 355 1.96 -23.54 6.78
N GLN A 356 1.90 -24.87 6.66
CA GLN A 356 3.07 -25.74 6.59
C GLN A 356 3.94 -25.38 5.38
N ALA A 357 3.36 -25.34 4.19
CA ALA A 357 4.08 -24.99 2.96
C ALA A 357 4.65 -23.57 3.01
N GLY A 358 3.90 -22.63 3.57
CA GLY A 358 4.34 -21.24 3.75
C GLY A 358 5.49 -21.10 4.74
N ALA A 359 5.45 -21.84 5.84
CA ALA A 359 6.53 -21.89 6.82
C ALA A 359 7.82 -22.46 6.22
N GLU A 360 7.73 -23.55 5.47
CA GLU A 360 8.86 -24.14 4.75
C GLU A 360 9.48 -23.18 3.75
N ALA A 361 8.64 -22.51 2.92
CA ALA A 361 9.11 -21.57 1.93
C ALA A 361 9.78 -20.33 2.57
N SER A 362 9.27 -19.86 3.71
CA SER A 362 9.79 -18.70 4.43
C SER A 362 10.93 -19.03 5.41
N GLY A 363 11.20 -20.31 5.64
CA GLY A 363 12.19 -20.78 6.62
C GLY A 363 11.75 -20.55 8.07
N GLN A 364 10.44 -20.47 8.32
CA GLN A 364 9.88 -20.34 9.67
C GLN A 364 9.62 -21.72 10.29
N PRO A 365 9.83 -21.88 11.62
CA PRO A 365 9.31 -23.05 12.30
C PRO A 365 7.79 -23.01 12.35
N PHE A 366 7.14 -24.18 12.29
CA PHE A 366 5.70 -24.34 12.48
C PHE A 366 5.42 -25.61 13.28
N GLY A 367 4.82 -25.44 14.46
CA GLY A 367 4.52 -26.53 15.40
C GLY A 367 3.26 -27.35 15.03
N GLY A 368 2.64 -27.07 13.87
CA GLY A 368 1.44 -27.77 13.41
C GLY A 368 0.13 -27.31 14.06
N LYS A 369 0.19 -26.36 14.99
CA LYS A 369 -0.99 -25.73 15.62
C LYS A 369 -0.97 -24.23 15.45
N PHE A 370 -2.10 -23.68 15.06
CA PHE A 370 -2.23 -22.25 14.80
C PHE A 370 -3.55 -21.70 15.37
N ASP A 371 -3.58 -20.39 15.52
CA ASP A 371 -4.79 -19.60 15.78
C ASP A 371 -4.64 -18.26 15.08
N PHE A 372 -5.61 -17.35 15.22
CA PHE A 372 -5.63 -16.06 14.58
C PHE A 372 -5.53 -14.94 15.61
N VAL A 373 -4.64 -14.00 15.38
CA VAL A 373 -4.43 -12.82 16.22
C VAL A 373 -4.87 -11.55 15.51
N SER A 374 -5.43 -10.60 16.26
CA SER A 374 -5.73 -9.27 15.76
C SER A 374 -4.47 -8.50 15.44
N THR A 375 -4.44 -7.85 14.28
CA THR A 375 -3.30 -7.05 13.80
C THR A 375 -3.72 -5.67 13.36
N THR A 376 -2.82 -4.70 13.49
CA THR A 376 -2.95 -3.37 12.88
C THR A 376 -1.72 -3.06 12.04
N MET A 377 -1.96 -2.29 10.97
CA MET A 377 -0.89 -1.71 10.17
C MET A 377 -1.26 -0.28 9.81
N THR A 378 -0.37 0.64 10.11
CA THR A 378 -0.59 2.08 9.97
C THR A 378 0.08 2.62 8.73
N TRP A 379 -0.63 3.47 8.00
CA TRP A 379 -0.16 4.14 6.79
C TRP A 379 -0.37 5.65 6.89
N PRO A 380 0.67 6.48 6.83
CA PRO A 380 0.50 7.92 6.69
C PRO A 380 -0.25 8.26 5.40
N ILE A 381 -1.16 9.20 5.49
CA ILE A 381 -1.92 9.75 4.37
C ILE A 381 -1.16 10.94 3.80
N THR A 382 -0.82 10.88 2.52
CA THR A 382 0.11 11.84 1.89
C THR A 382 -0.34 12.35 0.52
N HIS A 383 -1.36 11.76 -0.09
CA HIS A 383 -1.93 12.14 -1.38
C HIS A 383 -3.38 12.60 -1.24
N MET A 384 -3.97 13.05 -2.34
CA MET A 384 -5.32 13.61 -2.39
C MET A 384 -5.43 14.93 -1.61
N VAL A 385 -4.49 15.87 -1.87
CA VAL A 385 -4.48 17.18 -1.24
C VAL A 385 -5.71 17.98 -1.69
N ALA A 386 -6.55 18.32 -0.72
CA ALA A 386 -7.79 19.07 -0.94
C ALA A 386 -7.53 20.53 -1.33
N PRO A 387 -8.47 21.20 -2.00
CA PRO A 387 -8.47 22.64 -2.14
C PRO A 387 -8.33 23.35 -0.79
N LYS A 388 -7.68 24.50 -0.75
CA LYS A 388 -7.44 25.26 0.49
C LYS A 388 -8.72 25.59 1.25
N GLU A 389 -9.81 25.80 0.53
CA GLU A 389 -11.15 26.05 1.05
C GLU A 389 -11.75 24.86 1.81
N ASP A 390 -11.29 23.65 1.52
CA ASP A 390 -11.70 22.41 2.16
C ASP A 390 -10.72 21.96 3.26
N ALA A 391 -9.65 22.71 3.51
CA ALA A 391 -8.72 22.43 4.60
C ALA A 391 -9.43 22.51 5.97
N LEU A 392 -8.94 21.75 6.95
CA LEU A 392 -9.52 21.75 8.29
C LEU A 392 -9.56 23.15 8.90
N THR A 393 -10.70 23.49 9.45
CA THR A 393 -10.92 24.74 10.19
C THR A 393 -10.45 24.63 11.64
N CYS A 394 -10.25 25.78 12.30
CA CYS A 394 -9.84 25.83 13.70
C CYS A 394 -10.79 25.02 14.62
N THR A 395 -12.10 25.14 14.39
CA THR A 395 -13.12 24.47 15.22
C THR A 395 -13.16 22.96 15.03
N GLN A 396 -12.72 22.44 13.89
CA GLN A 396 -12.63 20.99 13.68
C GLN A 396 -11.53 20.32 14.51
N CYS A 397 -10.57 21.11 14.99
CA CYS A 397 -9.52 20.63 15.90
C CYS A 397 -9.73 21.17 17.35
N HIS A 398 -10.11 22.44 17.50
CA HIS A 398 -10.19 23.16 18.78
C HIS A 398 -11.59 23.19 19.41
N SER A 399 -12.44 22.23 19.10
CA SER A 399 -13.74 22.07 19.78
C SER A 399 -13.71 20.89 20.74
N LYS A 400 -14.75 20.76 21.62
CA LYS A 400 -14.90 19.62 22.54
C LYS A 400 -15.01 18.26 21.85
N SER A 401 -15.34 18.23 20.57
CA SER A 401 -15.40 17.03 19.71
C SER A 401 -14.39 17.14 18.57
N GLY A 402 -13.31 17.89 18.75
CA GLY A 402 -12.29 18.12 17.74
C GLY A 402 -11.53 16.85 17.38
N ARG A 403 -11.01 16.80 16.17
CA ARG A 403 -10.37 15.60 15.59
C ARG A 403 -9.11 15.13 16.33
N LEU A 404 -8.47 16.03 17.10
CA LEU A 404 -7.23 15.75 17.84
C LEU A 404 -7.45 15.54 19.34
N GLN A 405 -8.70 15.31 19.75
CA GLN A 405 -9.01 14.94 21.12
C GLN A 405 -8.77 13.43 21.30
N GLY A 406 -7.75 13.05 22.10
CA GLY A 406 -7.37 11.69 22.44
C GLY A 406 -6.20 11.68 23.40
#